data_cba51de10dc2ad7e01bdddaf4f43e131
#
_entry.id   cba51de10dc2ad7e01bdddaf4f43e131
#
_cell.length_a   1.000
_cell.length_b   1.000
_cell.length_c   1.000
_cell.angle_alpha   90.00
_cell.angle_beta   90.00
_cell.angle_gamma   90.00
#
_symmetry.space_group_name_H-M   'P 1'
#
loop_
_entity.id
_entity.type
_entity.pdbx_description
1 polymer ?
#
loop_
_entity_poly.entity_id
_entity_poly.type
_entity_poly.pdbx_seq_one_letter_code
_entity_poly.pdbx_strand_id
1 'polypeptide(L)'
;KISGATIVDAFQILGDAKATLTGIMMHSAVEAALAKQNLITTVRNSEGAVVMKSYMEKQVIVDDACPVADGTYSTFLFGAGAFALGNGNPVGFVPTETDRDSLAGTDLLINRKTLILHPRGVAFGGTPAGASPTNTELATGTNWVRKYENKAIRVVEFKHKI
;
A
#
# COMPACT_ATOMS: atom_id res chain seq x y z
N LYS A 1 2.25 -22.95 -0.49
CA LYS A 1 3.32 -22.60 -1.43
C LYS A 1 2.75 -21.73 -2.55
N ILE A 2 3.44 -20.66 -2.94
CA ILE A 2 2.95 -19.77 -4.00
C ILE A 2 2.99 -20.47 -5.36
N SER A 3 1.91 -20.30 -6.12
CA SER A 3 1.76 -20.78 -7.49
C SER A 3 0.70 -19.93 -8.21
N GLY A 4 0.58 -20.11 -9.53
CA GLY A 4 -0.48 -19.46 -10.29
C GLY A 4 -1.87 -19.76 -9.74
N ALA A 5 -2.15 -20.99 -9.31
CA ALA A 5 -3.42 -21.38 -8.74
C ALA A 5 -3.74 -20.61 -7.44
N THR A 6 -2.79 -20.50 -6.52
CA THR A 6 -3.01 -19.80 -5.24
C THR A 6 -3.28 -18.31 -5.43
N ILE A 7 -2.71 -17.70 -6.45
CA ILE A 7 -3.00 -16.28 -6.76
C ILE A 7 -4.40 -16.14 -7.36
N VAL A 8 -4.83 -17.07 -8.21
CA VAL A 8 -6.20 -17.09 -8.75
C VAL A 8 -7.23 -17.26 -7.64
N ASP A 9 -6.95 -18.12 -6.66
CA ASP A 9 -7.80 -18.29 -5.47
C ASP A 9 -7.86 -16.98 -4.65
N ALA A 10 -6.74 -16.26 -4.53
CA ALA A 10 -6.72 -14.98 -3.85
C ALA A 10 -7.56 -13.91 -4.58
N PHE A 11 -7.55 -13.87 -5.91
CA PHE A 11 -8.46 -13.02 -6.70
C PHE A 11 -9.93 -13.40 -6.46
N GLN A 12 -10.21 -14.69 -6.33
CA GLN A 12 -11.57 -15.20 -6.16
C GLN A 12 -12.21 -14.81 -4.81
N ILE A 13 -11.42 -14.36 -3.82
CA ILE A 13 -11.94 -13.82 -2.54
C ILE A 13 -12.92 -12.66 -2.77
N LEU A 14 -12.71 -11.85 -3.82
CA LEU A 14 -13.62 -10.77 -4.19
C LEU A 14 -14.76 -11.21 -5.12
N GLY A 15 -14.81 -12.49 -5.51
CA GLY A 15 -15.86 -13.04 -6.38
C GLY A 15 -15.96 -12.29 -7.72
N ASP A 16 -17.14 -11.80 -8.05
CA ASP A 16 -17.41 -11.03 -9.28
C ASP A 16 -16.67 -9.67 -9.33
N ALA A 17 -16.32 -9.10 -8.17
CA ALA A 17 -15.57 -7.85 -8.09
C ALA A 17 -14.05 -8.00 -8.36
N LYS A 18 -13.54 -9.21 -8.63
CA LYS A 18 -12.11 -9.45 -8.92
C LYS A 18 -11.56 -8.63 -10.10
N ALA A 19 -12.41 -8.25 -11.05
CA ALA A 19 -12.02 -7.40 -12.17
C ALA A 19 -11.61 -5.97 -11.75
N THR A 20 -12.01 -5.53 -10.56
CA THR A 20 -11.62 -4.21 -10.03
C THR A 20 -10.19 -4.16 -9.51
N LEU A 21 -9.55 -5.32 -9.30
CA LEU A 21 -8.15 -5.40 -8.89
C LEU A 21 -7.24 -5.07 -10.07
N THR A 22 -6.31 -4.15 -9.88
CA THR A 22 -5.42 -3.63 -10.92
C THR A 22 -3.95 -3.85 -10.63
N GLY A 23 -3.57 -4.08 -9.37
CA GLY A 23 -2.19 -4.22 -8.96
C GLY A 23 -1.98 -5.34 -7.95
N ILE A 24 -0.74 -5.84 -7.94
CA ILE A 24 -0.24 -6.83 -7.00
C ILE A 24 1.06 -6.29 -6.41
N MET A 25 1.14 -6.20 -5.10
CA MET A 25 2.36 -5.82 -4.39
C MET A 25 2.91 -7.02 -3.65
N MET A 26 4.19 -7.32 -3.85
CA MET A 26 4.83 -8.51 -3.31
C MET A 26 6.30 -8.27 -2.97
N HIS A 27 6.83 -9.10 -2.10
CA HIS A 27 8.26 -9.12 -1.76
C HIS A 27 9.09 -9.64 -2.96
N SER A 28 10.34 -9.18 -3.11
CA SER A 28 11.24 -9.57 -4.19
C SER A 28 11.47 -11.08 -4.31
N ALA A 29 11.54 -11.79 -3.18
CA ALA A 29 11.66 -13.25 -3.17
C ALA A 29 10.44 -13.96 -3.79
N VAL A 30 9.25 -13.40 -3.59
CA VAL A 30 8.00 -13.91 -4.18
C VAL A 30 7.98 -13.66 -5.68
N GLU A 31 8.38 -12.47 -6.11
CA GLU A 31 8.52 -12.14 -7.53
C GLU A 31 9.48 -13.09 -8.22
N ALA A 32 10.66 -13.35 -7.63
CA ALA A 32 11.63 -14.28 -8.16
C ALA A 32 11.08 -15.71 -8.26
N ALA A 33 10.28 -16.16 -7.29
CA ALA A 33 9.65 -17.48 -7.32
C ALA A 33 8.60 -17.60 -8.44
N LEU A 34 7.84 -16.54 -8.70
CA LEU A 34 6.88 -16.49 -9.81
C LEU A 34 7.55 -16.35 -11.17
N ALA A 35 8.66 -15.60 -11.25
CA ALA A 35 9.46 -15.47 -12.46
C ALA A 35 10.06 -16.81 -12.88
N LYS A 36 10.54 -17.63 -11.92
CA LYS A 36 11.01 -19.01 -12.20
C LYS A 36 9.91 -19.93 -12.74
N GLN A 37 8.65 -19.64 -12.46
CA GLN A 37 7.48 -20.34 -12.98
C GLN A 37 6.99 -19.75 -14.32
N ASN A 38 7.71 -18.77 -14.89
CA ASN A 38 7.33 -18.02 -16.11
C ASN A 38 5.94 -17.35 -16.01
N LEU A 39 5.54 -16.94 -14.80
CA LEU A 39 4.26 -16.32 -14.57
C LEU A 39 4.30 -14.79 -14.62
N ILE A 40 5.49 -14.19 -14.57
CA ILE A 40 5.68 -12.73 -14.66
C ILE A 40 6.00 -12.35 -16.10
N THR A 41 5.19 -11.50 -16.67
CA THR A 41 5.42 -10.90 -18.00
C THR A 41 6.09 -9.55 -17.84
N THR A 42 7.14 -9.31 -18.61
CA THR A 42 7.88 -8.04 -18.61
C THR A 42 7.52 -7.26 -19.86
N VAL A 43 6.94 -6.07 -19.67
CA VAL A 43 6.66 -5.14 -20.76
C VAL A 43 7.87 -4.22 -20.94
N ARG A 44 8.37 -4.13 -22.17
CA ARG A 44 9.52 -3.28 -22.53
C ARG A 44 9.07 -2.19 -23.49
N ASN A 45 9.76 -1.05 -23.45
CA ASN A 45 9.57 0.01 -24.45
C ASN A 45 10.32 -0.32 -25.74
N SER A 46 10.22 0.56 -26.74
CA SER A 46 10.91 0.42 -28.03
C SER A 46 12.45 0.40 -27.92
N GLU A 47 12.99 0.91 -26.82
CA GLU A 47 14.43 0.94 -26.52
C GLU A 47 14.90 -0.30 -25.75
N GLY A 48 14.00 -1.25 -25.46
CA GLY A 48 14.28 -2.47 -24.71
C GLY A 48 14.30 -2.31 -23.19
N ALA A 49 14.09 -1.12 -22.65
CA ALA A 49 14.03 -0.91 -21.20
C ALA A 49 12.72 -1.47 -20.62
N VAL A 50 12.80 -2.04 -19.42
CA VAL A 50 11.64 -2.56 -18.71
C VAL A 50 10.78 -1.39 -18.22
N VAL A 51 9.56 -1.33 -18.72
CA VAL A 51 8.57 -0.32 -18.31
C VAL A 51 7.70 -0.83 -17.17
N MET A 52 7.26 -2.07 -17.26
CA MET A 52 6.33 -2.65 -16.28
C MET A 52 6.51 -4.17 -16.23
N LYS A 53 6.36 -4.74 -15.03
CA LYS A 53 6.12 -6.16 -14.84
C LYS A 53 4.62 -6.38 -14.62
N SER A 54 4.06 -7.42 -15.22
CA SER A 54 2.64 -7.75 -15.08
C SER A 54 2.45 -9.24 -14.82
N TYR A 55 1.38 -9.54 -14.11
CA TYR A 55 0.83 -10.87 -13.91
C TYR A 55 -0.68 -10.83 -14.15
N MET A 56 -1.20 -11.64 -15.07
CA MET A 56 -2.62 -11.67 -15.44
C MET A 56 -3.19 -10.25 -15.68
N GLU A 57 -2.48 -9.44 -16.46
CA GLU A 57 -2.83 -8.04 -16.76
C GLU A 57 -2.82 -7.08 -15.54
N LYS A 58 -2.38 -7.53 -14.39
CA LYS A 58 -2.22 -6.69 -13.19
C LYS A 58 -0.78 -6.22 -13.06
N GLN A 59 -0.60 -4.96 -12.73
CA GLN A 59 0.71 -4.40 -12.48
C GLN A 59 1.36 -5.06 -11.26
N VAL A 60 2.60 -5.49 -11.40
CA VAL A 60 3.39 -6.05 -10.29
C VAL A 60 4.27 -4.94 -9.71
N ILE A 61 4.12 -4.72 -8.42
CA ILE A 61 4.95 -3.82 -7.61
C ILE A 61 5.77 -4.70 -6.67
N VAL A 62 7.08 -4.51 -6.70
CA VAL A 62 8.02 -5.27 -5.86
C VAL A 62 8.52 -4.34 -4.76
N ASP A 63 8.31 -4.75 -3.51
CA ASP A 63 8.74 -4.00 -2.33
C ASP A 63 9.10 -4.96 -1.19
N ASP A 64 10.33 -4.87 -0.72
CA ASP A 64 10.85 -5.70 0.37
C ASP A 64 10.31 -5.28 1.75
N ALA A 65 9.58 -4.16 1.85
CA ALA A 65 8.81 -3.81 3.03
C ALA A 65 7.55 -4.67 3.23
N CYS A 66 7.17 -5.52 2.25
CA CYS A 66 6.08 -6.48 2.43
C CYS A 66 6.37 -7.42 3.60
N PRO A 67 5.43 -7.61 4.56
CA PRO A 67 5.66 -8.40 5.76
C PRO A 67 6.07 -9.84 5.47
N VAL A 68 7.10 -10.28 6.18
CA VAL A 68 7.56 -11.68 6.18
C VAL A 68 7.66 -12.15 7.62
N ALA A 69 6.99 -13.23 7.97
CA ALA A 69 7.04 -13.84 9.30
C ALA A 69 7.15 -15.37 9.16
N ASP A 70 8.17 -15.97 9.78
CA ASP A 70 8.39 -17.42 9.79
C ASP A 70 8.35 -18.08 8.40
N GLY A 71 8.95 -17.41 7.40
CA GLY A 71 8.95 -17.87 6.01
C GLY A 71 7.59 -17.77 5.31
N THR A 72 6.63 -17.09 5.93
CA THR A 72 5.34 -16.75 5.36
C THR A 72 5.37 -15.32 4.86
N TYR A 73 5.10 -15.13 3.59
CA TYR A 73 5.09 -13.85 2.89
C TYR A 73 3.66 -13.32 2.75
N SER A 74 3.48 -12.02 2.96
CA SER A 74 2.22 -11.33 2.66
C SER A 74 2.30 -10.70 1.28
N THR A 75 1.33 -11.01 0.43
CA THR A 75 1.14 -10.38 -0.87
C THR A 75 -0.19 -9.65 -0.87
N PHE A 76 -0.20 -8.45 -1.42
CA PHE A 76 -1.38 -7.58 -1.43
C PHE A 76 -1.89 -7.42 -2.86
N LEU A 77 -3.19 -7.63 -3.03
CA LEU A 77 -3.91 -7.33 -4.27
C LEU A 77 -4.75 -6.08 -4.02
N PHE A 78 -4.70 -5.12 -4.91
CA PHE A 78 -5.46 -3.89 -4.74
C PHE A 78 -6.00 -3.35 -6.07
N GLY A 79 -7.07 -2.59 -5.98
CA GLY A 79 -7.73 -1.96 -7.11
C GLY A 79 -7.67 -0.45 -7.05
N ALA A 80 -8.02 0.19 -8.14
CA ALA A 80 -8.12 1.63 -8.21
C ALA A 80 -9.07 2.18 -7.14
N GLY A 81 -8.62 3.21 -6.40
CA GLY A 81 -9.39 3.79 -5.31
C GLY A 81 -9.42 2.95 -4.01
N ALA A 82 -8.53 1.96 -3.87
CA ALA A 82 -8.35 1.20 -2.63
C ALA A 82 -7.84 2.07 -1.46
N PHE A 83 -7.04 3.08 -1.79
CA PHE A 83 -6.52 4.07 -0.85
C PHE A 83 -6.84 5.47 -1.34
N ALA A 84 -7.22 6.35 -0.42
CA ALA A 84 -7.41 7.77 -0.66
C ALA A 84 -6.26 8.55 0.00
N LEU A 85 -5.61 9.41 -0.77
CA LEU A 85 -4.60 10.35 -0.27
C LEU A 85 -5.25 11.72 -0.15
N GLY A 86 -5.28 12.26 1.06
CA GLY A 86 -5.72 13.62 1.34
C GLY A 86 -4.55 14.50 1.80
N ASN A 87 -4.47 15.71 1.25
CA ASN A 87 -3.61 16.77 1.78
C ASN A 87 -4.51 17.81 2.47
N GLY A 88 -4.12 18.26 3.63
CA GLY A 88 -4.88 19.28 4.35
C GLY A 88 -3.99 20.13 5.23
N ASN A 89 -4.32 21.41 5.33
CA ASN A 89 -3.68 22.30 6.27
C ASN A 89 -4.71 22.58 7.39
N PRO A 90 -4.48 22.08 8.63
CA PRO A 90 -5.31 22.45 9.77
C PRO A 90 -5.34 23.97 10.01
N VAL A 91 -6.41 24.45 10.65
CA VAL A 91 -6.49 25.86 11.02
C VAL A 91 -5.28 26.25 11.90
N GLY A 92 -4.59 27.35 11.54
CA GLY A 92 -3.36 27.80 12.21
C GLY A 92 -2.08 27.08 11.75
N PHE A 93 -2.16 26.19 10.75
CA PHE A 93 -0.99 25.52 10.20
C PHE A 93 -0.24 26.43 9.24
N VAL A 94 1.05 26.64 9.53
CA VAL A 94 1.97 27.39 8.66
C VAL A 94 2.80 26.41 7.83
N PRO A 95 2.53 26.26 6.53
CA PRO A 95 3.20 25.26 5.69
C PRO A 95 4.66 25.58 5.43
N THR A 96 5.01 26.87 5.32
CA THR A 96 6.39 27.31 5.05
C THR A 96 6.72 28.46 5.98
N GLU A 97 7.84 28.36 6.66
CA GLU A 97 8.33 29.35 7.61
C GLU A 97 9.85 29.48 7.45
N THR A 98 10.34 30.68 7.62
CA THR A 98 11.79 30.95 7.68
C THR A 98 12.16 31.36 9.09
N ASP A 99 13.27 30.82 9.59
CA ASP A 99 13.84 31.17 10.88
C ASP A 99 15.34 31.38 10.71
N ARG A 100 15.95 32.17 11.61
CA ARG A 100 17.37 32.44 11.59
C ARG A 100 18.02 32.07 12.91
N ASP A 101 18.98 31.15 12.85
CA ASP A 101 19.90 30.91 13.95
C ASP A 101 21.00 31.99 13.92
N SER A 102 20.85 33.02 14.75
CA SER A 102 21.78 34.13 14.83
C SER A 102 23.13 33.77 15.43
N LEU A 103 23.20 32.67 16.23
CA LEU A 103 24.46 32.22 16.82
C LEU A 103 25.30 31.42 15.82
N ALA A 104 24.66 30.59 15.02
CA ALA A 104 25.32 29.82 13.96
C ALA A 104 25.43 30.60 12.64
N GLY A 105 24.73 31.74 12.50
CA GLY A 105 24.68 32.51 11.27
C GLY A 105 24.00 31.79 10.10
N THR A 106 23.13 30.85 10.38
CA THR A 106 22.41 30.03 9.37
C THR A 106 20.96 30.45 9.25
N ASP A 107 20.44 30.44 8.01
CA ASP A 107 19.02 30.63 7.75
C ASP A 107 18.35 29.25 7.58
N LEU A 108 17.23 29.03 8.27
CA LEU A 108 16.45 27.80 8.28
C LEU A 108 15.19 28.01 7.43
N LEU A 109 14.98 27.14 6.45
CA LEU A 109 13.73 27.04 5.71
C LEU A 109 12.96 25.81 6.22
N ILE A 110 11.84 26.04 6.91
CA ILE A 110 11.01 25.00 7.49
C ILE A 110 9.83 24.74 6.55
N ASN A 111 9.70 23.54 6.03
CA ASN A 111 8.56 23.12 5.22
C ASN A 111 7.81 21.99 5.94
N ARG A 112 6.52 22.20 6.15
CA ARG A 112 5.63 21.25 6.84
C ARG A 112 4.57 20.76 5.86
N LYS A 113 4.29 19.47 5.86
CA LYS A 113 3.21 18.84 5.11
C LYS A 113 2.36 18.01 6.03
N THR A 114 1.03 18.16 5.91
CA THR A 114 0.08 17.27 6.56
C THR A 114 -0.61 16.45 5.48
N LEU A 115 -0.53 15.14 5.59
CA LEU A 115 -1.17 14.21 4.67
C LEU A 115 -1.85 13.09 5.46
N ILE A 116 -2.90 12.53 4.90
CA ILE A 116 -3.56 11.35 5.41
C ILE A 116 -3.70 10.33 4.27
N LEU A 117 -3.36 9.08 4.57
CA LEU A 117 -3.62 7.93 3.70
C LEU A 117 -4.72 7.10 4.35
N HIS A 118 -5.86 6.99 3.69
CA HIS A 118 -7.03 6.31 4.24
C HIS A 118 -7.43 5.11 3.37
N PRO A 119 -7.47 3.88 3.91
CA PRO A 119 -7.96 2.72 3.18
C PRO A 119 -9.49 2.79 3.01
N ARG A 120 -9.97 2.42 1.83
CA ARG A 120 -11.39 2.45 1.50
C ARG A 120 -12.19 1.46 2.35
N GLY A 121 -13.34 1.88 2.80
CA GLY A 121 -14.35 1.02 3.43
C GLY A 121 -14.07 0.62 4.86
N VAL A 122 -13.14 1.27 5.50
CA VAL A 122 -12.87 1.16 6.94
C VAL A 122 -13.01 2.52 7.61
N ALA A 123 -13.25 2.53 8.91
CA ALA A 123 -13.26 3.74 9.72
C ALA A 123 -12.47 3.50 11.00
N PHE A 124 -11.86 4.56 11.51
CA PHE A 124 -11.26 4.51 12.84
C PHE A 124 -12.36 4.41 13.88
N GLY A 125 -12.34 3.34 14.65
CA GLY A 125 -13.33 3.04 15.70
C GLY A 125 -12.75 3.07 17.11
N GLY A 126 -11.44 3.33 17.23
CA GLY A 126 -10.77 3.48 18.53
C GLY A 126 -11.10 4.83 19.20
N THR A 127 -10.82 4.92 20.49
CA THR A 127 -10.88 6.19 21.23
C THR A 127 -9.47 6.77 21.27
N PRO A 128 -9.21 7.89 20.60
CA PRO A 128 -7.88 8.50 20.62
C PRO A 128 -7.57 9.05 22.01
N ALA A 129 -6.32 8.97 22.43
CA ALA A 129 -5.87 9.52 23.71
C ALA A 129 -5.86 11.07 23.74
N GLY A 130 -5.91 11.71 22.58
CA GLY A 130 -5.91 13.16 22.40
C GLY A 130 -6.99 13.64 21.44
N ALA A 131 -6.84 14.85 20.93
CA ALA A 131 -7.79 15.45 19.98
C ALA A 131 -7.81 14.74 18.62
N SER A 132 -6.75 14.00 18.28
CA SER A 132 -6.62 13.19 17.07
C SER A 132 -5.82 11.92 17.36
N PRO A 133 -6.03 10.83 16.59
CA PRO A 133 -5.25 9.61 16.75
C PRO A 133 -3.77 9.83 16.49
N THR A 134 -2.92 9.21 17.29
CA THR A 134 -1.48 9.15 17.07
C THR A 134 -1.14 8.12 15.97
N ASN A 135 0.07 8.22 15.40
CA ASN A 135 0.53 7.24 14.40
C ASN A 135 0.54 5.80 14.95
N THR A 136 0.83 5.61 16.23
CA THR A 136 0.79 4.30 16.89
C THR A 136 -0.64 3.75 16.97
N GLU A 137 -1.60 4.59 17.32
CA GLU A 137 -3.02 4.21 17.35
C GLU A 137 -3.55 3.90 15.96
N LEU A 138 -3.12 4.64 14.92
CA LEU A 138 -3.46 4.38 13.53
C LEU A 138 -2.82 3.07 13.00
N ALA A 139 -1.61 2.73 13.45
CA ALA A 139 -0.93 1.49 13.08
C ALA A 139 -1.57 0.24 13.71
N THR A 140 -2.35 0.42 14.79
CA THR A 140 -3.01 -0.67 15.50
C THR A 140 -4.26 -1.13 14.76
N GLY A 141 -4.22 -2.32 14.15
CA GLY A 141 -5.31 -2.84 13.31
C GLY A 141 -6.66 -3.00 14.03
N THR A 142 -6.66 -3.26 15.35
CA THR A 142 -7.89 -3.38 16.17
C THR A 142 -8.66 -2.08 16.31
N ASN A 143 -8.03 -0.93 16.04
CA ASN A 143 -8.67 0.38 16.07
C ASN A 143 -9.47 0.68 14.79
N TRP A 144 -9.42 -0.20 13.80
CA TRP A 144 -10.11 -0.02 12.54
C TRP A 144 -11.33 -0.94 12.44
N VAL A 145 -12.45 -0.37 12.07
CA VAL A 145 -13.72 -1.08 11.89
C VAL A 145 -14.11 -1.07 10.42
N ARG A 146 -14.39 -2.25 9.89
CA ARG A 146 -14.89 -2.38 8.53
C ARG A 146 -16.31 -1.83 8.43
N LYS A 147 -16.55 -0.96 7.45
CA LYS A 147 -17.86 -0.33 7.17
C LYS A 147 -18.49 -0.80 5.87
N TYR A 148 -17.68 -1.24 4.90
CA TYR A 148 -18.16 -1.73 3.61
C TYR A 148 -18.03 -3.25 3.51
N GLU A 149 -18.76 -3.82 2.58
CA GLU A 149 -18.60 -5.23 2.21
C GLU A 149 -17.22 -5.47 1.56
N ASN A 150 -16.71 -6.72 1.64
CA ASN A 150 -15.40 -7.09 1.12
C ASN A 150 -15.21 -6.68 -0.34
N LYS A 151 -16.23 -6.88 -1.19
CA LYS A 151 -16.20 -6.53 -2.62
C LYS A 151 -15.95 -5.05 -2.88
N ALA A 152 -16.39 -4.17 -1.98
CA ALA A 152 -16.27 -2.72 -2.12
C ALA A 152 -14.92 -2.18 -1.60
N ILE A 153 -14.18 -2.95 -0.77
CA ILE A 153 -12.91 -2.52 -0.17
C ILE A 153 -11.77 -2.49 -1.20
N ARG A 154 -11.77 -3.44 -2.15
CA ARG A 154 -10.77 -3.54 -3.23
C ARG A 154 -9.34 -3.75 -2.76
N VAL A 155 -9.16 -4.37 -1.61
CA VAL A 155 -7.86 -4.79 -1.06
C VAL A 155 -8.00 -6.21 -0.55
N VAL A 156 -7.05 -7.07 -0.92
CA VAL A 156 -6.94 -8.44 -0.42
C VAL A 156 -5.50 -8.67 0.01
N GLU A 157 -5.30 -9.10 1.25
CA GLU A 157 -4.05 -9.68 1.70
C GLU A 157 -4.16 -11.20 1.64
N PHE A 158 -3.16 -11.88 1.08
CA PHE A 158 -3.04 -13.31 1.24
C PHE A 158 -1.64 -13.73 1.66
N LYS A 159 -1.60 -14.70 2.58
CA LYS A 159 -0.35 -15.20 3.18
C LYS A 159 0.01 -16.54 2.56
N HIS A 160 1.28 -16.70 2.21
CA HIS A 160 1.78 -17.90 1.55
C HIS A 160 3.26 -18.15 1.86
N LYS A 161 3.74 -19.36 1.57
CA LYS A 161 5.17 -19.71 1.56
C LYS A 161 5.68 -19.77 0.12
N ILE A 162 6.99 -19.59 -0.07
CA ILE A 162 7.67 -19.78 -1.35
C ILE A 162 7.96 -21.27 -1.58
#